data_5bd36f09e340a5b6cdddf90f369cb3eb
#
_entry.id   5bd36f09e340a5b6cdddf90f369cb3eb
#
_cell.length_a   1.000
_cell.length_b   1.000
_cell.length_c   1.000
_cell.angle_alpha   90.00
_cell.angle_beta   90.00
_cell.angle_gamma   90.00
#
_symmetry.space_group_name_H-M   'P 1'
#
loop_
_entity.id
_entity.type
_entity.pdbx_description
1 polymer ?
#
loop_
_entity_poly.entity_id
_entity_poly.type
_entity_poly.pdbx_seq_one_letter_code
_entity_poly.pdbx_strand_id
1 'polypeptide(L)'
;MLLTRQYDRVRAVTYAETWALARNPLFINFTGQGGDCTNFASQALLAGCCTMNYTRDFGWDYITQTDRAPAWTGVAYFHDFITQAPAFREANGGTGPFGRDVSVEDAAAGDFIQLANKEGIYYHTLVITGFEPDDILICAHSNDALNRRLSTYNYASLRFLHIDGIAVEVPQEDCYEKLLA
;
A
#
# COMPACT_ATOMS: atom_id res chain seq x y z
N MET A 1 -6.92 -5.09 23.51
CA MET A 1 -6.03 -3.90 23.61
C MET A 1 -5.19 -3.84 22.35
N LEU A 2 -5.22 -2.70 21.68
CA LEU A 2 -4.38 -2.47 20.50
C LEU A 2 -2.97 -2.07 20.93
N LEU A 3 -1.98 -2.70 20.30
CA LEU A 3 -0.56 -2.34 20.43
C LEU A 3 -0.09 -1.70 19.14
N THR A 4 0.80 -0.73 19.24
CA THR A 4 1.50 -0.17 18.07
C THR A 4 2.78 -0.94 17.83
N ARG A 5 2.99 -1.40 16.60
CA ARG A 5 4.21 -2.06 16.13
C ARG A 5 4.84 -1.30 14.98
N GLN A 6 6.11 -1.54 14.80
CA GLN A 6 6.85 -1.01 13.66
C GLN A 6 6.43 -1.73 12.37
N TYR A 7 6.26 -0.95 11.31
CA TYR A 7 6.06 -1.46 9.95
C TYR A 7 7.36 -2.03 9.39
N ASP A 8 7.32 -3.26 8.88
CA ASP A 8 8.48 -3.94 8.31
C ASP A 8 8.68 -3.55 6.84
N ARG A 9 9.47 -2.52 6.62
CA ARG A 9 9.74 -1.95 5.30
C ARG A 9 10.50 -2.90 4.39
N VAL A 10 11.41 -3.70 4.94
CA VAL A 10 12.19 -4.69 4.19
C VAL A 10 11.27 -5.74 3.59
N ARG A 11 10.34 -6.24 4.37
CA ARG A 11 9.34 -7.21 3.90
C ARG A 11 8.45 -6.62 2.79
N ALA A 12 8.00 -5.40 2.94
CA ALA A 12 7.18 -4.72 1.93
C ALA A 12 7.93 -4.55 0.60
N VAL A 13 9.18 -4.10 0.65
CA VAL A 13 10.04 -3.95 -0.52
C VAL A 13 10.33 -5.29 -1.19
N THR A 14 10.70 -6.31 -0.39
CA THR A 14 10.96 -7.66 -0.91
C THR A 14 9.73 -8.24 -1.60
N TYR A 15 8.54 -8.06 -1.02
CA TYR A 15 7.30 -8.47 -1.65
C TYR A 15 7.11 -7.78 -3.01
N ALA A 16 7.25 -6.46 -3.03
CA ALA A 16 7.07 -5.66 -4.24
C ALA A 16 8.03 -6.10 -5.35
N GLU A 17 9.30 -6.31 -5.03
CA GLU A 17 10.30 -6.78 -6.00
C GLU A 17 10.02 -8.21 -6.49
N THR A 18 9.55 -9.08 -5.60
CA THR A 18 9.21 -10.47 -5.94
C THR A 18 8.05 -10.56 -6.94
N TRP A 19 7.02 -9.74 -6.76
CA TRP A 19 5.78 -9.83 -7.53
C TRP A 19 5.55 -8.71 -8.55
N ALA A 20 6.52 -7.80 -8.73
CA ALA A 20 6.39 -6.66 -9.65
C ALA A 20 6.05 -7.07 -11.08
N LEU A 21 6.63 -8.15 -11.57
CA LEU A 21 6.44 -8.65 -12.95
C LEU A 21 5.59 -9.93 -13.01
N ALA A 22 4.98 -10.31 -11.90
CA ALA A 22 4.14 -11.51 -11.79
C ALA A 22 2.91 -11.24 -10.93
N ARG A 23 2.03 -12.23 -10.81
CA ARG A 23 0.81 -12.14 -9.98
C ARG A 23 0.86 -13.18 -8.89
N ASN A 24 0.69 -12.74 -7.64
CA ASN A 24 0.55 -13.65 -6.51
C ASN A 24 -0.79 -14.38 -6.61
N PRO A 25 -0.80 -15.73 -6.66
CA PRO A 25 -2.03 -16.50 -6.85
C PRO A 25 -3.02 -16.41 -5.68
N LEU A 26 -2.60 -15.87 -4.53
CA LEU A 26 -3.50 -15.62 -3.39
C LEU A 26 -4.48 -14.49 -3.64
N PHE A 27 -4.22 -13.63 -4.63
CA PHE A 27 -5.03 -12.45 -4.93
C PHE A 27 -5.50 -12.46 -6.38
N ILE A 28 -6.68 -11.91 -6.61
CA ILE A 28 -7.18 -11.72 -7.96
C ILE A 28 -6.37 -10.63 -8.69
N ASN A 29 -6.10 -10.86 -9.95
CA ASN A 29 -5.51 -9.87 -10.84
C ASN A 29 -6.61 -8.96 -11.40
N PHE A 30 -6.56 -7.68 -11.05
CA PHE A 30 -7.54 -6.68 -11.51
C PHE A 30 -7.09 -5.94 -12.78
N THR A 31 -6.04 -6.37 -13.46
CA THR A 31 -5.62 -5.80 -14.74
C THR A 31 -6.78 -5.89 -15.75
N GLY A 32 -7.15 -4.76 -16.35
CA GLY A 32 -8.31 -4.66 -17.25
C GLY A 32 -9.67 -4.55 -16.56
N GLN A 33 -9.71 -4.54 -15.22
CA GLN A 33 -10.92 -4.39 -14.40
C GLN A 33 -10.83 -3.18 -13.47
N GLY A 34 -10.40 -2.04 -13.99
CA GLY A 34 -10.19 -0.82 -13.22
C GLY A 34 -8.75 -0.59 -12.76
N GLY A 35 -7.86 -1.57 -12.99
CA GLY A 35 -6.45 -1.49 -12.67
C GLY A 35 -6.04 -2.28 -11.41
N ASP A 36 -4.79 -2.70 -11.39
CA ASP A 36 -4.21 -3.58 -10.36
C ASP A 36 -3.19 -2.86 -9.46
N CYS A 37 -3.00 -1.56 -9.63
CA CYS A 37 -1.93 -0.82 -8.95
C CYS A 37 -2.12 -0.77 -7.43
N THR A 38 -3.32 -0.45 -6.97
CA THR A 38 -3.60 -0.37 -5.53
C THR A 38 -3.78 -1.75 -4.91
N ASN A 39 -4.34 -2.72 -5.64
CA ASN A 39 -4.34 -4.13 -5.22
C ASN A 39 -2.91 -4.63 -4.94
N PHE A 40 -1.97 -4.35 -5.82
CA PHE A 40 -0.57 -4.70 -5.63
C PHE A 40 0.08 -3.94 -4.46
N ALA A 41 -0.16 -2.63 -4.36
CA ALA A 41 0.34 -1.82 -3.24
C ALA A 41 -0.19 -2.32 -1.89
N SER A 42 -1.48 -2.70 -1.82
CA SER A 42 -2.07 -3.30 -0.63
C SER A 42 -1.41 -4.62 -0.24
N GLN A 43 -1.06 -5.45 -1.21
CA GLN A 43 -0.34 -6.70 -0.96
C GLN A 43 1.06 -6.43 -0.37
N ALA A 44 1.80 -5.49 -0.92
CA ALA A 44 3.12 -5.09 -0.39
C ALA A 44 3.01 -4.53 1.04
N LEU A 45 1.99 -3.69 1.29
CA LEU A 45 1.69 -3.16 2.62
C LEU A 45 1.36 -4.30 3.60
N LEU A 46 0.56 -5.28 3.17
CA LEU A 46 0.23 -6.44 3.99
C LEU A 46 1.48 -7.25 4.35
N ALA A 47 2.41 -7.43 3.43
CA ALA A 47 3.67 -8.13 3.70
C ALA A 47 4.46 -7.47 4.84
N GLY A 48 4.40 -6.14 4.93
CA GLY A 48 5.08 -5.38 5.99
C GLY A 48 4.32 -5.28 7.31
N CYS A 49 3.02 -5.56 7.32
CA CYS A 49 2.19 -5.38 8.52
C CYS A 49 1.47 -6.62 9.02
N CYS A 50 1.15 -7.58 8.17
CA CYS A 50 0.39 -8.81 8.49
C CYS A 50 -0.92 -8.59 9.26
N THR A 51 -1.51 -7.41 9.15
CA THR A 51 -2.73 -7.05 9.88
C THR A 51 -3.66 -6.26 8.97
N MET A 52 -4.85 -6.76 8.77
CA MET A 52 -5.94 -6.09 8.05
C MET A 52 -6.90 -5.41 9.03
N ASN A 53 -7.77 -4.55 8.51
CA ASN A 53 -8.90 -3.99 9.22
C ASN A 53 -10.19 -4.41 8.51
N TYR A 54 -10.98 -5.25 9.15
CA TYR A 54 -12.21 -5.84 8.60
C TYR A 54 -13.46 -4.98 8.84
N THR A 55 -13.30 -3.73 9.26
CA THR A 55 -14.44 -2.83 9.42
C THR A 55 -15.09 -2.57 8.07
N ARG A 56 -16.38 -2.79 8.01
CA ARG A 56 -17.12 -2.61 6.76
C ARG A 56 -17.04 -1.15 6.30
N ASP A 57 -16.84 -0.95 5.03
CA ASP A 57 -16.74 0.33 4.30
C ASP A 57 -15.51 1.18 4.64
N PHE A 58 -15.06 1.18 5.89
CA PHE A 58 -13.94 2.02 6.36
C PHE A 58 -12.66 1.25 6.65
N GLY A 59 -12.68 -0.07 6.48
CA GLY A 59 -11.55 -0.94 6.71
C GLY A 59 -10.60 -1.03 5.52
N TRP A 60 -9.69 -1.98 5.64
CA TRP A 60 -8.72 -2.32 4.60
C TRP A 60 -8.45 -3.82 4.71
N ASP A 61 -9.09 -4.59 3.83
CA ASP A 61 -9.03 -6.05 3.84
C ASP A 61 -9.30 -6.65 2.46
N TYR A 62 -8.86 -7.87 2.31
CA TYR A 62 -9.14 -8.72 1.15
C TYR A 62 -9.45 -10.14 1.62
N ILE A 63 -10.63 -10.62 1.31
CA ILE A 63 -11.05 -12.01 1.53
C ILE A 63 -11.20 -12.72 0.19
N THR A 64 -11.96 -12.12 -0.72
CA THR A 64 -12.15 -12.60 -2.10
C THR A 64 -12.25 -11.42 -3.08
N GLN A 65 -12.34 -11.73 -4.36
CA GLN A 65 -12.57 -10.72 -5.39
C GLN A 65 -13.78 -9.82 -5.10
N THR A 66 -14.86 -10.39 -4.58
CA THR A 66 -16.11 -9.68 -4.32
C THR A 66 -16.29 -9.31 -2.84
N ASP A 67 -15.42 -9.77 -1.97
CA ASP A 67 -15.41 -9.49 -0.54
C ASP A 67 -14.07 -8.88 -0.15
N ARG A 68 -13.95 -7.58 -0.36
CA ARG A 68 -12.81 -6.76 -0.02
C ARG A 68 -13.25 -5.33 0.29
N ALA A 69 -12.48 -4.63 1.09
CA ALA A 69 -12.72 -3.21 1.35
C ALA A 69 -12.39 -2.36 0.11
N PRO A 70 -13.10 -1.24 -0.11
CA PRO A 70 -12.75 -0.28 -1.16
C PRO A 70 -11.29 0.20 -1.10
N ALA A 71 -10.75 0.32 0.10
CA ALA A 71 -9.37 0.74 0.32
C ALA A 71 -8.32 -0.25 -0.21
N TRP A 72 -8.68 -1.53 -0.39
CA TRP A 72 -7.74 -2.52 -0.94
C TRP A 72 -7.39 -2.28 -2.40
N THR A 73 -8.34 -1.81 -3.20
CA THR A 73 -8.20 -1.65 -4.65
C THR A 73 -8.39 -0.22 -5.16
N GLY A 74 -8.88 0.69 -4.34
CA GLY A 74 -9.15 2.07 -4.75
C GLY A 74 -8.07 3.05 -4.34
N VAL A 75 -7.53 3.82 -5.29
CA VAL A 75 -6.42 4.77 -5.06
C VAL A 75 -6.75 5.77 -3.95
N ALA A 76 -7.88 6.46 -4.04
CA ALA A 76 -8.31 7.43 -3.04
C ALA A 76 -8.64 6.77 -1.70
N TYR A 77 -9.34 5.65 -1.72
CA TYR A 77 -9.73 4.92 -0.51
C TYR A 77 -8.53 4.34 0.25
N PHE A 78 -7.49 3.90 -0.46
CA PHE A 78 -6.24 3.44 0.13
C PHE A 78 -5.57 4.56 0.95
N HIS A 79 -5.47 5.74 0.37
CA HIS A 79 -4.94 6.92 1.07
C HIS A 79 -5.82 7.30 2.27
N ASP A 80 -7.13 7.36 2.08
CA ASP A 80 -8.07 7.74 3.14
C ASP A 80 -8.00 6.79 4.33
N PHE A 81 -7.87 5.49 4.08
CA PHE A 81 -7.70 4.51 5.15
C PHE A 81 -6.43 4.75 5.96
N ILE A 82 -5.29 4.90 5.29
CA ILE A 82 -3.99 5.04 5.95
C ILE A 82 -3.92 6.35 6.75
N THR A 83 -4.52 7.42 6.24
CA THR A 83 -4.47 8.76 6.85
C THR A 83 -5.64 9.08 7.78
N GLN A 84 -6.47 8.10 8.13
CA GLN A 84 -7.56 8.29 9.08
C GLN A 84 -7.08 8.97 10.37
N ALA A 85 -7.85 9.95 10.83
CA ALA A 85 -7.62 10.56 12.15
C ALA A 85 -7.66 9.48 13.25
N PRO A 86 -6.80 9.56 14.28
CA PRO A 86 -6.73 8.53 15.32
C PRO A 86 -8.06 8.17 15.95
N ALA A 87 -8.88 9.17 16.29
CA ALA A 87 -10.20 8.94 16.90
C ALA A 87 -11.16 8.20 15.94
N PHE A 88 -11.14 8.53 14.64
CA PHE A 88 -11.94 7.82 13.64
C PHE A 88 -11.48 6.37 13.50
N ARG A 89 -10.17 6.16 13.42
CA ARG A 89 -9.58 4.81 13.32
C ARG A 89 -9.96 3.95 14.52
N GLU A 90 -9.86 4.46 15.74
CA GLU A 90 -10.27 3.74 16.96
C GLU A 90 -11.74 3.36 16.96
N ALA A 91 -12.61 4.26 16.49
CA ALA A 91 -14.04 4.01 16.38
C ALA A 91 -14.38 2.97 15.29
N ASN A 92 -13.48 2.71 14.35
CA ASN A 92 -13.67 1.80 13.21
C ASN A 92 -12.67 0.63 13.25
N GLY A 93 -12.66 -0.13 14.32
CA GLY A 93 -11.87 -1.34 14.51
C GLY A 93 -10.43 -1.10 14.96
N GLY A 94 -9.81 -0.02 14.56
CA GLY A 94 -8.50 0.44 15.01
C GLY A 94 -7.28 -0.31 14.49
N THR A 95 -7.43 -1.53 13.95
CA THR A 95 -6.32 -2.37 13.49
C THR A 95 -5.80 -1.94 12.12
N GLY A 96 -4.60 -2.37 11.79
CA GLY A 96 -3.97 -2.19 10.50
C GLY A 96 -2.92 -1.08 10.46
N PRO A 97 -2.33 -0.85 9.27
CA PRO A 97 -1.34 0.19 9.08
C PRO A 97 -1.96 1.59 9.14
N PHE A 98 -1.16 2.56 9.58
CA PHE A 98 -1.53 3.97 9.59
C PHE A 98 -0.33 4.83 9.23
N GLY A 99 -0.60 6.02 8.73
CA GLY A 99 0.43 6.92 8.27
C GLY A 99 -0.09 8.30 7.91
N ARG A 100 0.69 9.03 7.15
CA ARG A 100 0.44 10.43 6.81
C ARG A 100 1.12 10.81 5.50
N ASP A 101 0.65 11.91 4.91
CA ASP A 101 1.36 12.55 3.82
C ASP A 101 2.65 13.20 4.34
N VAL A 102 3.72 13.05 3.57
CA VAL A 102 5.04 13.61 3.89
C VAL A 102 5.66 14.26 2.65
N SER A 103 6.70 15.05 2.86
CA SER A 103 7.57 15.50 1.78
C SER A 103 8.54 14.38 1.36
N VAL A 104 9.20 14.55 0.23
CA VAL A 104 10.14 13.55 -0.31
C VAL A 104 11.28 13.24 0.68
N GLU A 105 11.70 14.22 1.47
CA GLU A 105 12.78 14.08 2.45
C GLU A 105 12.44 13.11 3.58
N ASP A 106 11.16 12.97 3.89
CA ASP A 106 10.66 12.10 4.96
C ASP A 106 10.14 10.75 4.44
N ALA A 107 10.10 10.56 3.11
CA ALA A 107 9.72 9.30 2.51
C ALA A 107 10.82 8.24 2.66
N ALA A 108 10.43 6.98 2.77
CA ALA A 108 11.33 5.85 2.93
C ALA A 108 10.95 4.70 1.99
N ALA A 109 11.89 3.79 1.74
CA ALA A 109 11.56 2.55 1.05
C ALA A 109 10.47 1.77 1.83
N GLY A 110 9.51 1.20 1.10
CA GLY A 110 8.32 0.60 1.68
C GLY A 110 7.14 1.56 1.85
N ASP A 111 7.34 2.85 1.63
CA ASP A 111 6.25 3.83 1.51
C ASP A 111 5.64 3.80 0.10
N PHE A 112 4.65 4.65 -0.11
CA PHE A 112 3.89 4.68 -1.35
C PHE A 112 3.91 6.07 -1.98
N ILE A 113 3.82 6.11 -3.31
CA ILE A 113 3.59 7.33 -4.08
C ILE A 113 2.25 7.19 -4.78
N GLN A 114 1.46 8.25 -4.78
CA GLN A 114 0.28 8.32 -5.62
C GLN A 114 0.41 9.47 -6.61
N LEU A 115 0.13 9.16 -7.88
CA LEU A 115 0.21 10.10 -8.99
C LEU A 115 -1.18 10.68 -9.29
N ALA A 116 -1.24 11.99 -9.55
CA ALA A 116 -2.45 12.71 -9.91
C ALA A 116 -2.35 13.32 -11.30
N ASN A 117 -3.51 13.45 -11.95
CA ASN A 117 -3.69 14.14 -13.21
C ASN A 117 -3.83 15.67 -13.02
N LYS A 118 -4.05 16.40 -14.11
CA LYS A 118 -4.19 17.87 -14.09
C LYS A 118 -5.42 18.36 -13.33
N GLU A 119 -6.45 17.53 -13.21
CA GLU A 119 -7.65 17.80 -12.44
C GLU A 119 -7.47 17.53 -10.93
N GLY A 120 -6.29 17.06 -10.51
CA GLY A 120 -6.00 16.73 -9.13
C GLY A 120 -6.55 15.36 -8.70
N ILE A 121 -6.95 14.51 -9.63
CA ILE A 121 -7.46 13.16 -9.36
C ILE A 121 -6.28 12.21 -9.29
N TYR A 122 -6.11 11.53 -8.15
CA TYR A 122 -5.13 10.48 -7.96
C TYR A 122 -5.59 9.20 -8.63
N TYR A 123 -4.75 8.64 -9.51
CA TYR A 123 -5.12 7.52 -10.38
C TYR A 123 -4.17 6.33 -10.33
N HIS A 124 -3.03 6.45 -9.66
CA HIS A 124 -2.02 5.40 -9.63
C HIS A 124 -1.30 5.35 -8.30
N THR A 125 -1.07 4.12 -7.80
CA THR A 125 -0.33 3.87 -6.55
C THR A 125 0.95 3.09 -6.87
N LEU A 126 2.08 3.59 -6.41
CA LEU A 126 3.41 3.02 -6.60
C LEU A 126 4.01 2.64 -5.25
N VAL A 127 4.79 1.57 -5.20
CA VAL A 127 5.56 1.17 -4.01
C VAL A 127 6.98 1.68 -4.15
N ILE A 128 7.48 2.46 -3.19
CA ILE A 128 8.87 2.90 -3.16
C ILE A 128 9.75 1.72 -2.77
N THR A 129 10.72 1.38 -3.62
CA THR A 129 11.67 0.29 -3.36
C THR A 129 13.10 0.76 -3.10
N GLY A 130 13.42 2.00 -3.46
CA GLY A 130 14.76 2.55 -3.22
C GLY A 130 14.88 4.00 -3.67
N PHE A 131 16.06 4.55 -3.40
CA PHE A 131 16.41 5.92 -3.76
C PHE A 131 17.75 5.92 -4.47
N GLU A 132 17.83 6.68 -5.56
CA GLU A 132 19.07 7.09 -6.21
C GLU A 132 19.34 8.57 -5.88
N PRO A 133 20.54 9.12 -6.11
CA PRO A 133 20.82 10.53 -5.80
C PRO A 133 19.82 11.52 -6.41
N ASP A 134 19.35 11.25 -7.62
CA ASP A 134 18.48 12.16 -8.38
C ASP A 134 17.13 11.53 -8.76
N ASP A 135 16.80 10.35 -8.21
CA ASP A 135 15.56 9.65 -8.58
C ASP A 135 15.06 8.71 -7.47
N ILE A 136 13.84 8.22 -7.64
CA ILE A 136 13.21 7.24 -6.77
C ILE A 136 12.90 5.99 -7.59
N LEU A 137 13.20 4.82 -7.02
CA LEU A 137 12.88 3.54 -7.63
C LEU A 137 11.56 3.02 -7.09
N ILE A 138 10.71 2.54 -7.99
CA ILE A 138 9.39 2.04 -7.65
C ILE A 138 9.09 0.69 -8.29
N CYS A 139 8.21 -0.06 -7.64
CA CYS A 139 7.50 -1.20 -8.22
C CYS A 139 6.01 -0.89 -8.34
N ALA A 140 5.37 -1.38 -9.39
CA ALA A 140 3.95 -1.18 -9.62
C ALA A 140 3.34 -2.22 -10.54
N HIS A 141 2.03 -2.43 -10.42
CA HIS A 141 1.20 -3.07 -11.42
C HIS A 141 0.42 -2.03 -12.26
N SER A 142 -0.26 -2.48 -13.29
CA SER A 142 -0.86 -1.65 -14.37
C SER A 142 0.23 -0.91 -15.15
N ASN A 143 0.82 -1.59 -16.11
CA ASN A 143 2.12 -1.38 -16.74
C ASN A 143 3.25 -1.78 -15.78
N ASP A 144 3.39 -3.08 -15.59
CA ASP A 144 4.26 -3.67 -14.59
C ASP A 144 5.66 -3.07 -14.59
N ALA A 145 6.13 -2.72 -13.42
CA ALA A 145 7.42 -2.06 -13.23
C ALA A 145 8.18 -2.66 -12.05
N LEU A 146 9.43 -3.03 -12.31
CA LEU A 146 10.38 -3.50 -11.31
C LEU A 146 11.51 -2.46 -11.18
N ASN A 147 11.60 -1.82 -10.04
CA ASN A 147 12.63 -0.81 -9.74
C ASN A 147 12.78 0.25 -10.85
N ARG A 148 11.64 0.68 -11.38
CA ARG A 148 11.56 1.72 -12.41
C ARG A 148 11.77 3.09 -11.78
N ARG A 149 12.47 3.97 -12.49
CA ARG A 149 12.68 5.36 -12.06
C ARG A 149 11.39 6.16 -12.14
N LEU A 150 11.06 6.87 -11.07
CA LEU A 150 9.88 7.74 -11.00
C LEU A 150 9.91 8.82 -12.10
N SER A 151 11.07 9.33 -12.43
CA SER A 151 11.25 10.36 -13.49
C SER A 151 10.75 9.92 -14.86
N THR A 152 10.55 8.62 -15.08
CA THR A 152 10.04 8.08 -16.36
C THR A 152 8.52 8.09 -16.46
N TYR A 153 7.80 8.47 -15.39
CA TYR A 153 6.36 8.61 -15.38
C TYR A 153 5.91 10.02 -15.77
N ASN A 154 4.78 10.11 -16.47
CA ASN A 154 4.09 11.37 -16.70
C ASN A 154 2.98 11.54 -15.67
N TYR A 155 3.02 12.65 -14.94
CA TYR A 155 2.00 13.00 -13.96
C TYR A 155 1.95 14.53 -13.80
N ALA A 156 0.83 15.06 -13.31
CA ALA A 156 0.72 16.48 -13.02
C ALA A 156 1.20 16.83 -11.61
N SER A 157 0.87 15.98 -10.64
CA SER A 157 1.32 16.09 -9.25
C SER A 157 1.40 14.70 -8.62
N LEU A 158 2.01 14.63 -7.44
CA LEU A 158 2.12 13.40 -6.66
C LEU A 158 2.03 13.70 -5.17
N ARG A 159 1.80 12.65 -4.38
CA ARG A 159 1.95 12.68 -2.92
C ARG A 159 2.73 11.46 -2.45
N PHE A 160 3.46 11.65 -1.35
CA PHE A 160 4.16 10.58 -0.64
C PHE A 160 3.35 10.18 0.58
N LEU A 161 3.03 8.91 0.68
CA LEU A 161 2.27 8.33 1.77
C LEU A 161 3.21 7.51 2.64
N HIS A 162 3.54 8.03 3.81
CA HIS A 162 4.47 7.43 4.76
C HIS A 162 3.71 6.57 5.77
N ILE A 163 4.18 5.34 5.99
CA ILE A 163 3.62 4.44 6.99
C ILE A 163 4.33 4.66 8.32
N ASP A 164 3.59 5.17 9.30
CA ASP A 164 4.10 5.48 10.63
C ASP A 164 4.17 4.25 11.54
N GLY A 165 3.27 3.30 11.35
CA GLY A 165 3.21 2.11 12.18
C GLY A 165 2.01 1.23 11.90
N ILE A 166 1.82 0.25 12.75
CA ILE A 166 0.76 -0.75 12.67
C ILE A 166 0.06 -0.84 14.02
N ALA A 167 -1.25 -0.78 14.04
CA ALA A 167 -2.06 -1.09 15.22
C ALA A 167 -2.51 -2.55 15.14
N VAL A 168 -2.16 -3.35 16.13
CA VAL A 168 -2.40 -4.80 16.15
C VAL A 168 -3.08 -5.26 17.43
N GLU A 169 -3.92 -6.28 17.30
CA GLU A 169 -4.34 -7.09 18.44
C GLU A 169 -3.39 -8.28 18.61
N VAL A 170 -3.09 -8.65 19.83
CA VAL A 170 -2.21 -9.80 20.12
C VAL A 170 -3.04 -11.00 20.60
N PRO A 171 -2.66 -12.25 20.22
CA PRO A 171 -1.54 -12.62 19.35
C PRO A 171 -1.81 -12.34 17.88
N GLN A 172 -0.75 -12.00 17.13
CA GLN A 172 -0.81 -11.78 15.68
C GLN A 172 -0.05 -12.90 14.97
N GLU A 173 -0.66 -13.49 13.94
CA GLU A 173 0.02 -14.46 13.07
C GLU A 173 0.95 -13.77 12.07
N ASP A 174 2.08 -14.40 11.78
CA ASP A 174 2.97 -13.94 10.71
C ASP A 174 2.46 -14.44 9.35
N CYS A 175 2.27 -13.53 8.43
CA CYS A 175 1.75 -13.81 7.09
C CYS A 175 2.83 -13.94 6.02
N TYR A 176 4.05 -13.48 6.32
CA TYR A 176 5.04 -13.13 5.30
C TYR A 176 5.45 -14.31 4.43
N GLU A 177 5.74 -15.44 5.02
CA GLU A 177 6.16 -16.63 4.27
C GLU A 177 5.08 -17.11 3.30
N LYS A 178 3.82 -17.04 3.70
CA LYS A 178 2.68 -17.38 2.82
C LYS A 178 2.57 -16.45 1.62
N LEU A 179 2.92 -15.18 1.78
CA LEU A 179 2.85 -14.18 0.71
C LEU A 179 3.99 -14.30 -0.30
N LEU A 180 5.13 -14.86 0.10
CA LEU A 180 6.27 -15.05 -0.78
C LEU A 180 6.24 -16.41 -1.49
N ALA A 181 5.51 -17.36 -0.98
CA ALA A 181 5.36 -18.66 -1.59
C ALA A 181 4.53 -18.57 -2.88
#